data_5e5c2a0f32e2a7a5b60b55f7866cec09
#
_entry.id   5e5c2a0f32e2a7a5b60b55f7866cec09
#
_cell.length_a   1.000
_cell.length_b   1.000
_cell.length_c   1.000
_cell.angle_alpha   90.00
_cell.angle_beta   90.00
_cell.angle_gamma   90.00
#
_symmetry.space_group_name_H-M   'P 1'
#
loop_
_entity.id
_entity.type
_entity.pdbx_description
1 polymer ?
#
loop_
_entity_poly.entity_id
_entity_poly.type
_entity_poly.pdbx_seq_one_letter_code
_entity_poly.pdbx_strand_id
1 'polypeptide(L)'
;MLNFILIAVGAIVLAFVLVKVVDKFLPPKVKPILTIVLWLLIGFLGYQTYQSIYEPIQFNKVKKKRYAQVIESLIDIRDAQLAHRTVNGNFSKDFDGLIKFLDTAKFTITQRRDSSVLDEAMTKRFGVDMFKEIVIIDTLGFESVKDSLFKNSDRYKTMMNVPVGKPGEKFKLQAGYLEQNGIKIPVFEASVLKNAILHDQNKDLLVQENQVVSVDGVNGDALKVGSMDEVKTIGNWPKTYGDNE
;
A
#
# COMPACT_ATOMS: atom_id res chain seq x y z
N MET A 1 -37.39 -3.38 13.92
CA MET A 1 -38.35 -2.28 14.03
C MET A 1 -38.99 -2.21 15.41
N LEU A 2 -39.53 -3.32 15.97
CA LEU A 2 -40.20 -3.33 17.29
C LEU A 2 -39.29 -2.81 18.43
N ASN A 3 -38.00 -3.20 18.47
CA ASN A 3 -37.05 -2.74 19.47
C ASN A 3 -36.78 -1.23 19.39
N PHE A 4 -36.76 -0.65 18.18
CA PHE A 4 -36.60 0.80 17.97
C PHE A 4 -37.81 1.60 18.53
N ILE A 5 -39.00 1.08 18.29
CA ILE A 5 -40.26 1.67 18.83
C ILE A 5 -40.29 1.59 20.36
N LEU A 6 -39.89 0.47 20.93
CA LEU A 6 -39.81 0.28 22.38
C LEU A 6 -38.79 1.25 23.04
N ILE A 7 -37.62 1.41 22.43
CA ILE A 7 -36.59 2.38 22.90
C ILE A 7 -37.11 3.81 22.81
N ALA A 8 -37.75 4.16 21.72
CA ALA A 8 -38.31 5.51 21.52
C ALA A 8 -39.41 5.84 22.54
N VAL A 9 -40.32 4.88 22.76
CA VAL A 9 -41.39 5.02 23.78
C VAL A 9 -40.77 5.11 25.18
N GLY A 10 -39.80 4.28 25.51
CA GLY A 10 -39.09 4.31 26.80
C GLY A 10 -38.40 5.64 27.04
N ALA A 11 -37.75 6.23 25.99
CA ALA A 11 -37.09 7.55 26.05
C ALA A 11 -38.13 8.67 26.31
N ILE A 12 -39.29 8.63 25.66
CA ILE A 12 -40.36 9.61 25.85
C ILE A 12 -40.90 9.54 27.28
N VAL A 13 -41.17 8.34 27.81
CA VAL A 13 -41.62 8.14 29.18
C VAL A 13 -40.59 8.63 30.19
N LEU A 14 -39.32 8.32 29.98
CA LEU A 14 -38.21 8.79 30.83
C LEU A 14 -38.11 10.33 30.81
N ALA A 15 -38.24 10.97 29.64
CA ALA A 15 -38.21 12.42 29.50
C ALA A 15 -39.39 13.07 30.28
N PHE A 16 -40.58 12.47 30.21
CA PHE A 16 -41.76 12.94 30.92
C PHE A 16 -41.60 12.86 32.44
N VAL A 17 -41.01 11.76 32.93
CA VAL A 17 -40.70 11.59 34.35
C VAL A 17 -39.66 12.58 34.83
N LEU A 18 -38.60 12.80 34.05
CA LEU A 18 -37.57 13.79 34.35
C LEU A 18 -38.15 15.22 34.45
N VAL A 19 -39.00 15.60 33.51
CA VAL A 19 -39.67 16.92 33.55
C VAL A 19 -40.48 17.08 34.83
N LYS A 20 -41.29 16.05 35.23
CA LYS A 20 -42.06 16.09 36.47
C LYS A 20 -41.19 16.20 37.73
N VAL A 21 -40.06 15.49 37.76
CA VAL A 21 -39.09 15.57 38.86
C VAL A 21 -38.47 16.95 38.94
N VAL A 22 -38.01 17.51 37.80
CA VAL A 22 -37.46 18.85 37.71
C VAL A 22 -38.45 19.90 38.17
N ASP A 23 -39.72 19.81 37.73
CA ASP A 23 -40.78 20.72 38.12
C ASP A 23 -41.09 20.70 39.62
N LYS A 24 -40.98 19.55 40.26
CA LYS A 24 -41.25 19.36 41.69
C LYS A 24 -40.10 19.81 42.59
N PHE A 25 -38.86 19.63 42.18
CA PHE A 25 -37.69 19.86 43.02
C PHE A 25 -36.95 21.14 42.79
N LEU A 26 -37.10 21.78 41.61
CA LEU A 26 -36.38 23.04 41.26
C LEU A 26 -37.23 24.27 41.47
N PRO A 27 -36.68 25.29 42.17
CA PRO A 27 -37.33 26.57 42.33
C PRO A 27 -37.54 27.29 40.99
N PRO A 28 -38.64 28.05 40.83
CA PRO A 28 -38.96 28.69 39.54
C PRO A 28 -37.83 29.59 38.97
N LYS A 29 -37.00 30.17 39.85
CA LYS A 29 -35.85 31.04 39.46
C LYS A 29 -34.70 30.30 38.77
N VAL A 30 -34.57 29.01 39.00
CA VAL A 30 -33.46 28.19 38.43
C VAL A 30 -33.86 27.56 37.09
N LYS A 31 -35.14 27.40 36.81
CA LYS A 31 -35.67 26.79 35.60
C LYS A 31 -35.15 27.45 34.30
N PRO A 32 -35.14 28.80 34.14
CA PRO A 32 -34.64 29.40 32.90
C PRO A 32 -33.14 29.19 32.70
N ILE A 33 -32.36 29.17 33.78
CA ILE A 33 -30.91 28.89 33.71
C ILE A 33 -30.67 27.45 33.26
N LEU A 34 -31.41 26.52 33.84
CA LEU A 34 -31.33 25.09 33.45
C LEU A 34 -31.70 24.89 31.98
N THR A 35 -32.73 25.57 31.50
CA THR A 35 -33.14 25.51 30.10
C THR A 35 -32.04 25.99 29.16
N ILE A 36 -31.37 27.10 29.48
CA ILE A 36 -30.22 27.58 28.67
C ILE A 36 -29.08 26.58 28.67
N VAL A 37 -28.74 26.04 29.83
CA VAL A 37 -27.67 25.00 29.95
C VAL A 37 -28.01 23.75 29.11
N LEU A 38 -29.27 23.31 29.14
CA LEU A 38 -29.72 22.17 28.32
C LEU A 38 -29.63 22.46 26.82
N TRP A 39 -30.01 23.69 26.38
CA TRP A 39 -29.85 24.07 24.98
C TRP A 39 -28.37 24.09 24.53
N LEU A 40 -27.48 24.60 25.39
CA LEU A 40 -26.05 24.57 25.12
C LEU A 40 -25.53 23.14 25.06
N LEU A 41 -25.98 22.26 25.96
CA LEU A 41 -25.63 20.85 25.96
C LEU A 41 -26.11 20.12 24.67
N ILE A 42 -27.35 20.40 24.25
CA ILE A 42 -27.92 19.85 23.00
C ILE A 42 -27.06 20.31 21.79
N GLY A 43 -26.74 21.60 21.73
CA GLY A 43 -25.89 22.14 20.68
C GLY A 43 -24.50 21.52 20.66
N PHE A 44 -23.89 21.32 21.83
CA PHE A 44 -22.61 20.68 21.99
C PHE A 44 -22.64 19.18 21.55
N LEU A 45 -23.66 18.44 21.99
CA LEU A 45 -23.83 17.03 21.59
C LEU A 45 -24.10 16.91 20.09
N GLY A 46 -24.89 17.82 19.52
CA GLY A 46 -25.11 17.88 18.06
C GLY A 46 -23.82 18.12 17.28
N TYR A 47 -22.99 19.05 17.76
CA TYR A 47 -21.68 19.30 17.19
C TYR A 47 -20.74 18.08 17.30
N GLN A 48 -20.68 17.44 18.46
CA GLN A 48 -19.90 16.22 18.70
C GLN A 48 -20.33 15.08 17.73
N THR A 49 -21.65 14.90 17.59
CA THR A 49 -22.20 13.87 16.69
C THR A 49 -21.83 14.16 15.23
N TYR A 50 -21.95 15.44 14.80
CA TYR A 50 -21.51 15.84 13.47
C TYR A 50 -20.02 15.59 13.25
N GLN A 51 -19.16 15.99 14.19
CA GLN A 51 -17.71 15.81 14.11
C GLN A 51 -17.33 14.31 14.05
N SER A 52 -17.98 13.49 14.85
CA SER A 52 -17.77 12.03 14.87
C SER A 52 -18.02 11.33 13.53
N ILE A 53 -18.86 11.90 12.68
CA ILE A 53 -19.13 11.37 11.33
C ILE A 53 -18.25 12.06 10.29
N TYR A 54 -18.07 13.37 10.42
CA TYR A 54 -17.35 14.16 9.42
C TYR A 54 -15.85 13.88 9.40
N GLU A 55 -15.20 13.79 10.57
CA GLU A 55 -13.75 13.55 10.66
C GLU A 55 -13.30 12.25 9.98
N PRO A 56 -13.90 11.08 10.21
CA PRO A 56 -13.53 9.86 9.52
C PRO A 56 -13.71 9.93 8.00
N ILE A 57 -14.71 10.66 7.51
CA ILE A 57 -14.93 10.84 6.07
C ILE A 57 -13.77 11.64 5.45
N GLN A 58 -13.39 12.75 6.08
CA GLN A 58 -12.26 13.57 5.62
C GLN A 58 -10.94 12.81 5.71
N PHE A 59 -10.70 12.13 6.82
CA PHE A 59 -9.53 11.26 6.99
C PHE A 59 -9.42 10.23 5.86
N ASN A 60 -10.49 9.50 5.57
CA ASN A 60 -10.51 8.49 4.52
C ASN A 60 -10.29 9.10 3.12
N LYS A 61 -10.80 10.30 2.86
CA LYS A 61 -10.57 11.02 1.60
C LYS A 61 -9.10 11.41 1.42
N VAL A 62 -8.48 11.96 2.46
CA VAL A 62 -7.04 12.32 2.46
C VAL A 62 -6.18 11.08 2.35
N LYS A 63 -6.48 10.05 3.16
CA LYS A 63 -5.79 8.75 3.13
C LYS A 63 -5.79 8.16 1.73
N LYS A 64 -6.95 8.02 1.10
CA LYS A 64 -7.07 7.43 -0.25
C LYS A 64 -6.20 8.16 -1.28
N LYS A 65 -6.22 9.49 -1.24
CA LYS A 65 -5.42 10.32 -2.16
C LYS A 65 -3.92 10.14 -1.93
N ARG A 66 -3.47 10.18 -0.66
CA ARG A 66 -2.05 10.06 -0.32
C ARG A 66 -1.52 8.65 -0.56
N TYR A 67 -2.30 7.62 -0.22
CA TYR A 67 -1.92 6.23 -0.48
C TYR A 67 -1.73 5.97 -1.96
N ALA A 68 -2.62 6.45 -2.82
CA ALA A 68 -2.47 6.30 -4.27
C ALA A 68 -1.13 6.88 -4.78
N GLN A 69 -0.73 8.07 -4.31
CA GLN A 69 0.55 8.70 -4.70
C GLN A 69 1.77 7.92 -4.17
N VAL A 70 1.71 7.43 -2.93
CA VAL A 70 2.79 6.63 -2.33
C VAL A 70 2.91 5.28 -3.03
N ILE A 71 1.80 4.65 -3.35
CA ILE A 71 1.75 3.36 -4.04
C ILE A 71 2.33 3.47 -5.45
N GLU A 72 2.03 4.54 -6.18
CA GLU A 72 2.66 4.80 -7.49
C GLU A 72 4.19 4.84 -7.38
N SER A 73 4.72 5.52 -6.36
CA SER A 73 6.16 5.54 -6.09
C SER A 73 6.72 4.16 -5.69
N LEU A 74 5.97 3.38 -4.91
CA LEU A 74 6.37 2.02 -4.54
C LEU A 74 6.36 1.06 -5.74
N ILE A 75 5.43 1.24 -6.69
CA ILE A 75 5.41 0.50 -7.96
C ILE A 75 6.66 0.84 -8.80
N ASP A 76 7.01 2.13 -8.92
CA ASP A 76 8.24 2.54 -9.60
C ASP A 76 9.50 1.90 -8.97
N ILE A 77 9.57 1.83 -7.64
CA ILE A 77 10.67 1.17 -6.91
C ILE A 77 10.66 -0.34 -7.18
N ARG A 78 9.50 -0.98 -7.16
CA ARG A 78 9.34 -2.42 -7.47
C ARG A 78 9.86 -2.73 -8.87
N ASP A 79 9.41 -1.97 -9.85
CA ASP A 79 9.75 -2.21 -11.25
C ASP A 79 11.25 -1.98 -11.51
N ALA A 80 11.85 -0.97 -10.87
CA ALA A 80 13.29 -0.75 -10.88
C ALA A 80 14.07 -1.91 -10.23
N GLN A 81 13.59 -2.43 -9.10
CA GLN A 81 14.20 -3.58 -8.43
C GLN A 81 14.08 -4.88 -9.25
N LEU A 82 12.93 -5.11 -9.88
CA LEU A 82 12.75 -6.25 -10.78
C LEU A 82 13.68 -6.18 -12.00
N ALA A 83 13.85 -4.98 -12.57
CA ALA A 83 14.81 -4.76 -13.64
C ALA A 83 16.26 -5.03 -13.17
N HIS A 84 16.62 -4.57 -11.96
CA HIS A 84 17.94 -4.82 -11.37
C HIS A 84 18.19 -6.33 -11.19
N ARG A 85 17.19 -7.05 -10.70
CA ARG A 85 17.28 -8.52 -10.58
C ARG A 85 17.39 -9.20 -11.93
N THR A 86 16.69 -8.74 -12.95
CA THR A 86 16.72 -9.32 -14.30
C THR A 86 18.11 -9.21 -14.92
N VAL A 87 18.81 -8.10 -14.71
CA VAL A 87 20.13 -7.84 -15.31
C VAL A 87 21.25 -8.39 -14.43
N ASN A 88 21.18 -8.17 -13.10
CA ASN A 88 22.27 -8.48 -12.16
C ASN A 88 22.05 -9.74 -11.32
N GLY A 89 20.88 -10.38 -11.41
CA GLY A 89 20.53 -11.58 -10.65
C GLY A 89 20.16 -11.34 -9.18
N ASN A 90 20.25 -10.10 -8.69
CA ASN A 90 19.93 -9.71 -7.32
C ASN A 90 19.23 -8.37 -7.24
N PHE A 91 18.73 -8.00 -6.06
CA PHE A 91 18.13 -6.69 -5.79
C PHE A 91 19.16 -5.68 -5.26
N SER A 92 18.96 -4.40 -5.55
CA SER A 92 19.80 -3.33 -5.00
C SER A 92 19.49 -3.09 -3.53
N LYS A 93 20.53 -2.88 -2.71
CA LYS A 93 20.40 -2.63 -1.26
C LYS A 93 20.11 -1.18 -0.92
N ASP A 94 20.38 -0.27 -1.82
CA ASP A 94 20.26 1.17 -1.63
C ASP A 94 19.77 1.87 -2.89
N PHE A 95 19.26 3.09 -2.70
CA PHE A 95 18.71 3.89 -3.79
C PHE A 95 19.78 4.44 -4.73
N ASP A 96 20.97 4.75 -4.22
CA ASP A 96 22.06 5.32 -5.04
C ASP A 96 22.55 4.28 -6.05
N GLY A 97 22.71 3.03 -5.62
CA GLY A 97 23.02 1.91 -6.50
C GLY A 97 21.92 1.65 -7.52
N LEU A 98 20.63 1.74 -7.10
CA LEU A 98 19.49 1.54 -7.97
C LEU A 98 19.39 2.64 -9.05
N ILE A 99 19.58 3.90 -8.68
CA ILE A 99 19.57 5.04 -9.62
C ILE A 99 20.74 4.93 -10.63
N LYS A 100 21.95 4.61 -10.15
CA LYS A 100 23.11 4.36 -11.04
C LYS A 100 22.84 3.23 -12.04
N PHE A 101 22.23 2.15 -11.56
CA PHE A 101 21.83 1.04 -12.42
C PHE A 101 20.86 1.50 -13.50
N LEU A 102 19.80 2.23 -13.16
CA LEU A 102 18.82 2.74 -14.11
C LEU A 102 19.46 3.64 -15.20
N ASP A 103 20.44 4.44 -14.82
CA ASP A 103 21.15 5.32 -15.76
C ASP A 103 22.06 4.58 -16.75
N THR A 104 22.59 3.41 -16.37
CA THR A 104 23.66 2.75 -17.12
C THR A 104 23.29 1.40 -17.72
N ALA A 105 22.32 0.71 -17.14
CA ALA A 105 21.97 -0.66 -17.51
C ALA A 105 21.11 -0.73 -18.78
N LYS A 106 21.24 -1.86 -19.47
CA LYS A 106 20.46 -2.17 -20.67
C LYS A 106 19.86 -3.57 -20.54
N PHE A 107 18.64 -3.74 -21.00
CA PHE A 107 18.05 -5.04 -21.25
C PHE A 107 18.62 -5.63 -22.53
N THR A 108 18.91 -6.90 -22.52
CA THR A 108 19.24 -7.66 -23.75
C THR A 108 17.94 -8.17 -24.36
N ILE A 109 17.64 -7.72 -25.57
CA ILE A 109 16.48 -8.21 -26.32
C ILE A 109 16.92 -9.47 -27.04
N THR A 110 16.32 -10.60 -26.72
CA THR A 110 16.62 -11.89 -27.32
C THR A 110 15.41 -12.46 -28.05
N GLN A 111 15.67 -13.16 -29.14
CA GLN A 111 14.68 -13.99 -29.83
C GLN A 111 15.01 -15.46 -29.58
N ARG A 112 14.04 -16.19 -29.07
CA ARG A 112 14.11 -17.63 -28.92
C ARG A 112 13.49 -18.29 -30.13
N ARG A 113 14.21 -19.25 -30.74
CA ARG A 113 13.68 -20.10 -31.78
C ARG A 113 14.06 -21.55 -31.54
N ASP A 114 13.15 -22.44 -31.79
CA ASP A 114 13.43 -23.88 -31.75
C ASP A 114 14.05 -24.29 -33.08
N SER A 115 15.06 -25.13 -33.00
CA SER A 115 15.77 -25.71 -34.14
C SER A 115 16.09 -27.16 -33.86
N SER A 116 16.31 -27.94 -34.92
CA SER A 116 16.72 -29.32 -34.79
C SER A 116 18.14 -29.47 -35.39
N VAL A 117 19.00 -30.18 -34.68
CA VAL A 117 20.34 -30.54 -35.12
C VAL A 117 20.51 -32.02 -35.11
N LEU A 118 21.31 -32.56 -36.04
CA LEU A 118 21.62 -33.99 -36.10
C LEU A 118 22.29 -34.43 -34.79
N ASP A 119 21.74 -35.45 -34.16
CA ASP A 119 22.38 -36.13 -33.02
C ASP A 119 23.30 -37.24 -33.52
N GLU A 120 24.59 -36.89 -33.71
CA GLU A 120 25.57 -37.79 -34.25
C GLU A 120 25.71 -39.10 -33.44
N ALA A 121 25.57 -39.02 -32.09
CA ALA A 121 25.69 -40.18 -31.21
C ALA A 121 24.51 -41.16 -31.42
N MET A 122 23.31 -40.63 -31.53
CA MET A 122 22.10 -41.46 -31.76
C MET A 122 22.03 -41.94 -33.21
N THR A 123 22.39 -41.10 -34.17
CA THR A 123 22.49 -41.49 -35.59
C THR A 123 23.47 -42.65 -35.77
N LYS A 124 24.65 -42.57 -35.17
CA LYS A 124 25.66 -43.68 -35.23
C LYS A 124 25.17 -44.94 -34.52
N ARG A 125 24.41 -44.82 -33.45
CA ARG A 125 23.87 -45.94 -32.70
C ARG A 125 22.76 -46.69 -33.41
N PHE A 126 21.88 -45.96 -34.09
CA PHE A 126 20.68 -46.52 -34.73
C PHE A 126 20.80 -46.68 -36.25
N GLY A 127 21.82 -46.11 -36.88
CA GLY A 127 22.07 -46.21 -38.34
C GLY A 127 21.11 -45.40 -39.19
N VAL A 128 20.33 -44.51 -38.58
CA VAL A 128 19.40 -43.57 -39.24
C VAL A 128 19.58 -42.18 -38.66
N ASP A 129 19.34 -41.15 -39.47
CA ASP A 129 19.50 -39.75 -39.01
C ASP A 129 18.52 -39.44 -37.89
N MET A 130 19.08 -39.20 -36.71
CA MET A 130 18.36 -38.81 -35.52
C MET A 130 18.60 -37.30 -35.24
N PHE A 131 17.53 -36.56 -34.97
CA PHE A 131 17.61 -35.14 -34.68
C PHE A 131 17.24 -34.88 -33.22
N LYS A 132 17.95 -33.98 -32.58
CA LYS A 132 17.59 -33.43 -31.27
C LYS A 132 17.14 -32.00 -31.40
N GLU A 133 16.09 -31.67 -30.67
CA GLU A 133 15.62 -30.30 -30.57
C GLU A 133 16.56 -29.48 -29.70
N ILE A 134 16.94 -28.31 -30.19
CA ILE A 134 17.72 -27.31 -29.46
C ILE A 134 17.03 -25.99 -29.52
N VAL A 135 17.24 -25.19 -28.48
CA VAL A 135 16.77 -23.81 -28.43
C VAL A 135 17.93 -22.88 -28.77
N ILE A 136 17.75 -22.10 -29.84
CA ILE A 136 18.69 -21.07 -30.24
C ILE A 136 18.19 -19.74 -29.67
N ILE A 137 19.06 -19.00 -28.99
CA ILE A 137 18.78 -17.68 -28.45
C ILE A 137 19.65 -16.67 -29.19
N ASP A 138 19.02 -15.91 -30.07
CA ASP A 138 19.69 -14.85 -30.84
C ASP A 138 19.49 -13.50 -30.13
N THR A 139 20.57 -12.73 -29.96
CA THR A 139 20.49 -11.37 -29.42
C THR A 139 20.12 -10.42 -30.55
N LEU A 140 18.96 -9.75 -30.44
CA LEU A 140 18.45 -8.81 -31.43
C LEU A 140 18.97 -7.37 -31.20
N GLY A 141 19.23 -7.01 -29.92
CA GLY A 141 19.68 -5.68 -29.56
C GLY A 141 19.66 -5.41 -28.07
N PHE A 142 19.85 -4.14 -27.71
CA PHE A 142 19.83 -3.68 -26.33
C PHE A 142 18.91 -2.48 -26.20
N GLU A 143 18.13 -2.42 -25.12
CA GLU A 143 17.25 -1.32 -24.76
C GLU A 143 17.65 -0.78 -23.38
N SER A 144 17.68 0.56 -23.23
CA SER A 144 17.96 1.20 -21.94
C SER A 144 16.87 0.83 -20.92
N VAL A 145 17.26 0.36 -19.73
CA VAL A 145 16.34 0.08 -18.64
C VAL A 145 15.53 1.31 -18.25
N LYS A 146 16.18 2.47 -18.17
CA LYS A 146 15.55 3.76 -17.91
C LYS A 146 14.44 4.07 -18.93
N ASP A 147 14.74 3.93 -20.21
CA ASP A 147 13.78 4.29 -21.26
C ASP A 147 12.60 3.33 -21.30
N SER A 148 12.84 2.05 -21.03
CA SER A 148 11.81 1.02 -20.94
C SER A 148 10.82 1.29 -19.79
N LEU A 149 11.32 1.63 -18.57
CA LEU A 149 10.48 1.80 -17.38
C LEU A 149 9.92 3.21 -17.22
N PHE A 150 10.75 4.23 -17.46
CA PHE A 150 10.41 5.62 -17.13
C PHE A 150 10.22 6.50 -18.38
N LYS A 151 10.49 5.95 -19.58
CA LYS A 151 10.47 6.70 -20.84
C LYS A 151 11.38 7.94 -20.72
N ASN A 152 10.84 9.13 -20.97
CA ASN A 152 11.60 10.39 -20.86
C ASN A 152 11.47 11.07 -19.48
N SER A 153 10.94 10.36 -18.46
CA SER A 153 10.74 10.94 -17.13
C SER A 153 11.96 10.74 -16.24
N ASP A 154 12.36 11.81 -15.54
CA ASP A 154 13.44 11.79 -14.55
C ASP A 154 12.95 11.45 -13.12
N ARG A 155 11.68 10.99 -12.95
CA ARG A 155 11.10 10.72 -11.63
C ARG A 155 11.87 9.66 -10.81
N TYR A 156 12.58 8.75 -11.48
CA TYR A 156 13.43 7.76 -10.82
C TYR A 156 14.57 8.37 -9.99
N LYS A 157 15.04 9.57 -10.30
CA LYS A 157 16.10 10.26 -9.54
C LYS A 157 15.67 10.67 -8.15
N THR A 158 14.37 10.87 -7.95
CA THR A 158 13.76 11.27 -6.68
C THR A 158 12.93 10.18 -6.05
N MET A 159 12.94 8.95 -6.59
CA MET A 159 12.12 7.82 -6.14
C MET A 159 12.33 7.44 -4.66
N MET A 160 13.48 7.83 -4.08
CA MET A 160 13.75 7.62 -2.65
C MET A 160 12.87 8.45 -1.74
N ASN A 161 12.33 9.59 -2.21
CA ASN A 161 11.56 10.51 -1.39
C ASN A 161 10.08 10.14 -1.41
N VAL A 162 9.45 10.21 -0.25
CA VAL A 162 8.01 10.02 -0.14
C VAL A 162 7.30 11.26 -0.70
N PRO A 163 6.39 11.12 -1.69
CA PRO A 163 5.84 12.26 -2.42
C PRO A 163 4.89 13.13 -1.57
N VAL A 164 4.36 12.57 -0.47
CA VAL A 164 3.33 13.23 0.37
C VAL A 164 3.53 12.87 1.85
N GLY A 165 2.96 13.67 2.72
CA GLY A 165 3.05 13.47 4.17
C GLY A 165 4.13 14.34 4.79
N LYS A 166 4.92 13.76 5.71
CA LYS A 166 5.98 14.48 6.43
C LYS A 166 7.07 14.93 5.47
N PRO A 167 7.43 16.24 5.45
CA PRO A 167 8.48 16.75 4.58
C PRO A 167 9.84 16.08 4.82
N GLY A 168 10.52 15.69 3.74
CA GLY A 168 11.85 15.07 3.82
C GLY A 168 11.85 13.60 4.19
N GLU A 169 10.69 12.97 4.33
CA GLU A 169 10.59 11.52 4.57
C GLU A 169 11.06 10.74 3.36
N LYS A 170 11.73 9.61 3.61
CA LYS A 170 12.26 8.72 2.58
C LYS A 170 11.72 7.32 2.76
N PHE A 171 11.57 6.60 1.65
CA PHE A 171 11.31 5.17 1.70
C PHE A 171 12.49 4.43 2.32
N LYS A 172 12.19 3.42 3.12
CA LYS A 172 13.17 2.47 3.62
C LYS A 172 13.31 1.36 2.60
N LEU A 173 14.53 1.15 2.07
CA LEU A 173 14.84 0.09 1.13
C LEU A 173 15.76 -0.92 1.81
N GLN A 174 15.44 -2.20 1.66
CA GLN A 174 16.23 -3.32 2.15
C GLN A 174 16.27 -4.40 1.06
N ALA A 175 17.41 -5.07 0.92
CA ALA A 175 17.53 -6.24 0.05
C ALA A 175 18.52 -7.24 0.63
N GLY A 176 18.24 -8.51 0.39
CA GLY A 176 19.02 -9.62 0.92
C GLY A 176 18.71 -10.93 0.23
N TYR A 177 18.95 -12.01 0.95
CA TYR A 177 18.66 -13.37 0.48
C TYR A 177 17.89 -14.13 1.54
N LEU A 178 16.88 -14.85 1.11
CA LEU A 178 16.16 -15.82 1.91
C LEU A 178 16.63 -17.23 1.54
N GLU A 179 16.94 -18.04 2.52
CA GLU A 179 17.33 -19.42 2.28
C GLU A 179 16.12 -20.35 2.41
N GLN A 180 15.76 -21.00 1.31
CA GLN A 180 14.71 -22.02 1.30
C GLN A 180 15.24 -23.31 0.66
N ASN A 181 15.16 -24.40 1.40
CA ASN A 181 15.61 -25.71 0.93
C ASN A 181 17.08 -25.73 0.41
N GLY A 182 17.97 -24.96 1.04
CA GLY A 182 19.37 -24.83 0.63
C GLY A 182 19.60 -23.92 -0.58
N ILE A 183 18.57 -23.26 -1.10
CA ILE A 183 18.66 -22.33 -2.23
C ILE A 183 18.55 -20.89 -1.69
N LYS A 184 19.50 -20.03 -2.06
CA LYS A 184 19.50 -18.61 -1.75
C LYS A 184 18.68 -17.83 -2.79
N ILE A 185 17.54 -17.32 -2.37
CA ILE A 185 16.61 -16.56 -3.23
C ILE A 185 16.75 -15.09 -2.88
N PRO A 186 17.04 -14.18 -3.84
CA PRO A 186 17.10 -12.76 -3.56
C PRO A 186 15.71 -12.21 -3.22
N VAL A 187 15.64 -11.36 -2.19
CA VAL A 187 14.43 -10.68 -1.72
C VAL A 187 14.71 -9.21 -1.48
N PHE A 188 13.68 -8.40 -1.52
CA PHE A 188 13.73 -6.98 -1.15
C PHE A 188 12.45 -6.54 -0.47
N GLU A 189 12.52 -5.44 0.26
CA GLU A 189 11.37 -4.72 0.79
C GLU A 189 11.61 -3.23 0.68
N ALA A 190 10.65 -2.50 0.11
CA ALA A 190 10.59 -1.05 0.20
C ALA A 190 9.35 -0.65 0.99
N SER A 191 9.50 0.22 1.98
CA SER A 191 8.41 0.54 2.92
C SER A 191 8.43 1.99 3.39
N VAL A 192 7.25 2.48 3.81
CA VAL A 192 7.08 3.76 4.50
C VAL A 192 5.96 3.64 5.53
N LEU A 193 6.17 4.24 6.72
CA LEU A 193 5.19 4.21 7.80
C LEU A 193 3.96 5.04 7.46
N LYS A 194 2.75 4.55 7.77
CA LYS A 194 1.49 5.30 7.68
C LYS A 194 1.54 6.59 8.50
N ASN A 195 2.23 6.56 9.65
CA ASN A 195 2.45 7.72 10.50
C ASN A 195 3.20 8.85 9.80
N ALA A 196 4.10 8.56 8.88
CA ALA A 196 4.78 9.57 8.07
C ALA A 196 3.85 10.15 6.99
N ILE A 197 3.05 9.31 6.35
CA ILE A 197 2.12 9.71 5.29
C ILE A 197 0.98 10.57 5.83
N LEU A 198 0.45 10.23 7.02
CA LEU A 198 -0.76 10.82 7.61
C LEU A 198 -0.45 11.64 8.88
N HIS A 199 0.79 12.15 9.04
CA HIS A 199 1.31 12.79 10.26
C HIS A 199 0.48 13.98 10.76
N ASP A 200 -0.22 14.66 9.88
CA ASP A 200 -1.06 15.85 10.12
C ASP A 200 -2.55 15.52 10.34
N GLN A 201 -2.90 14.23 10.33
CA GLN A 201 -4.27 13.77 10.50
C GLN A 201 -4.59 13.46 11.98
N ASN A 202 -5.89 13.23 12.28
CA ASN A 202 -6.34 12.86 13.62
C ASN A 202 -5.61 11.60 14.12
N LYS A 203 -5.01 11.69 15.32
CA LYS A 203 -4.16 10.64 15.89
C LYS A 203 -4.94 9.37 16.23
N ASP A 204 -6.18 9.50 16.69
CA ASP A 204 -6.99 8.34 17.07
C ASP A 204 -7.41 7.54 15.84
N LEU A 205 -7.76 8.22 14.74
CA LEU A 205 -8.03 7.59 13.46
C LEU A 205 -6.78 6.96 12.85
N LEU A 206 -5.60 7.57 13.06
CA LEU A 206 -4.34 7.02 12.61
C LEU A 206 -3.95 5.76 13.39
N VAL A 207 -4.19 5.71 14.70
CA VAL A 207 -3.99 4.51 15.52
C VAL A 207 -4.91 3.38 15.05
N GLN A 208 -6.18 3.69 14.76
CA GLN A 208 -7.12 2.71 14.19
C GLN A 208 -6.65 2.21 12.83
N GLU A 209 -6.18 3.10 11.95
CA GLU A 209 -5.67 2.75 10.62
C GLU A 209 -4.42 1.84 10.68
N ASN A 210 -3.55 2.01 11.68
CA ASN A 210 -2.38 1.15 11.88
C ASN A 210 -2.75 -0.28 12.32
N GLN A 211 -3.95 -0.46 12.88
CA GLN A 211 -4.47 -1.74 13.34
C GLN A 211 -5.40 -2.43 12.32
N VAL A 212 -5.58 -1.83 11.14
CA VAL A 212 -6.44 -2.40 10.11
C VAL A 212 -5.96 -3.79 9.71
N VAL A 213 -6.88 -4.75 9.78
CA VAL A 213 -6.75 -6.11 9.23
C VAL A 213 -7.98 -6.34 8.35
N SER A 214 -7.87 -6.02 7.07
CA SER A 214 -8.98 -6.08 6.12
C SER A 214 -8.47 -6.38 4.71
N VAL A 215 -9.27 -7.07 3.93
CA VAL A 215 -8.98 -7.34 2.50
C VAL A 215 -9.02 -6.05 1.68
N ASP A 216 -9.86 -5.08 2.07
CA ASP A 216 -10.06 -3.81 1.36
C ASP A 216 -9.13 -2.70 1.88
N GLY A 217 -8.29 -2.98 2.87
CA GLY A 217 -7.39 -2.03 3.51
C GLY A 217 -5.91 -2.40 3.35
N VAL A 218 -5.04 -1.46 3.70
CA VAL A 218 -3.61 -1.73 3.83
C VAL A 218 -3.35 -2.28 5.24
N ASN A 219 -2.94 -3.53 5.34
CA ASN A 219 -2.72 -4.19 6.62
C ASN A 219 -1.40 -3.75 7.27
N GLY A 220 -1.43 -3.55 8.60
CA GLY A 220 -0.27 -3.16 9.39
C GLY A 220 -0.03 -1.65 9.42
N ASP A 221 1.14 -1.24 9.91
CA ASP A 221 1.53 0.14 10.21
C ASP A 221 2.28 0.86 9.07
N ALA A 222 2.56 0.13 7.97
CA ALA A 222 3.33 0.63 6.84
C ALA A 222 2.70 0.25 5.49
N LEU A 223 2.90 1.11 4.48
CA LEU A 223 2.77 0.73 3.08
C LEU A 223 4.10 0.12 2.65
N LYS A 224 4.04 -1.06 2.02
CA LYS A 224 5.24 -1.78 1.62
C LYS A 224 5.05 -2.60 0.36
N VAL A 225 6.14 -2.79 -0.38
CA VAL A 225 6.25 -3.69 -1.54
C VAL A 225 7.42 -4.64 -1.34
N GLY A 226 7.22 -5.90 -1.71
CA GLY A 226 8.16 -6.96 -1.41
C GLY A 226 8.11 -7.43 0.04
N SER A 227 9.04 -8.27 0.45
CA SER A 227 9.20 -8.76 1.83
C SER A 227 10.61 -9.28 2.04
N MET A 228 11.14 -9.07 3.27
CA MET A 228 12.40 -9.70 3.69
C MET A 228 12.19 -11.10 4.24
N ASP A 229 10.96 -11.45 4.61
CA ASP A 229 10.61 -12.72 5.26
C ASP A 229 9.97 -13.74 4.31
N GLU A 230 9.49 -13.28 3.15
CA GLU A 230 8.81 -14.11 2.15
C GLU A 230 9.29 -13.79 0.74
N VAL A 231 9.32 -14.79 -0.13
CA VAL A 231 9.65 -14.61 -1.55
C VAL A 231 8.42 -14.02 -2.27
N LYS A 232 8.25 -12.71 -2.16
CA LYS A 232 7.20 -11.96 -2.87
C LYS A 232 7.68 -10.59 -3.29
N THR A 233 7.10 -10.09 -4.36
CA THR A 233 7.38 -8.76 -4.94
C THR A 233 6.15 -7.88 -5.02
N ILE A 234 5.02 -8.38 -4.51
CA ILE A 234 3.73 -7.68 -4.50
C ILE A 234 3.64 -6.69 -3.34
N GLY A 235 2.73 -5.70 -3.49
CA GLY A 235 2.43 -4.75 -2.43
C GLY A 235 1.42 -5.28 -1.40
N ASN A 236 1.40 -4.65 -0.21
CA ASN A 236 0.45 -4.98 0.86
C ASN A 236 -0.87 -4.18 0.79
N TRP A 237 -1.18 -3.60 -0.36
CA TRP A 237 -2.39 -2.84 -0.60
C TRP A 237 -3.38 -3.59 -1.49
N PRO A 238 -4.69 -3.31 -1.38
CA PRO A 238 -5.69 -3.90 -2.25
C PRO A 238 -5.64 -3.33 -3.66
N LYS A 239 -6.09 -4.09 -4.65
CA LYS A 239 -6.12 -3.69 -6.08
C LYS A 239 -6.89 -2.39 -6.35
N THR A 240 -7.73 -1.95 -5.42
CA THR A 240 -8.46 -0.66 -5.52
C THR A 240 -7.55 0.57 -5.51
N TYR A 241 -6.30 0.44 -5.08
CA TYR A 241 -5.29 1.51 -5.09
C TYR A 241 -4.33 1.45 -6.29
N GLY A 242 -4.38 0.41 -7.09
CA GLY A 242 -3.51 0.18 -8.22
C GLY A 242 -3.06 -1.27 -8.33
N ASP A 243 -2.22 -1.55 -9.32
CA ASP A 243 -1.65 -2.88 -9.51
C ASP A 243 -0.71 -3.22 -8.34
N ASN A 244 -0.95 -4.37 -7.71
CA ASN A 244 -0.15 -4.88 -6.62
C ASN A 244 0.58 -6.20 -6.98
N GLU A 245 0.54 -6.59 -8.25
CA GLU A 245 1.19 -7.80 -8.79
C GLU A 245 2.57 -7.52 -9.35
#